data_f0c9d8505c512dbbdf3f97151a1637ed
#
_entry.id   f0c9d8505c512dbbdf3f97151a1637ed
#
_cell.length_a   1.000
_cell.length_b   1.000
_cell.length_c   1.000
_cell.angle_alpha   90.00
_cell.angle_beta   90.00
_cell.angle_gamma   90.00
#
_symmetry.space_group_name_H-M   'P 1'
#
loop_
_entity.id
_entity.type
_entity.pdbx_description
1 polymer ?
#
loop_
_entity_poly.entity_id
_entity_poly.type
_entity_poly.pdbx_seq_one_letter_code
_entity_poly.pdbx_strand_id
1 'polypeptide(L)'
;MKLAVYIGKESQENDNRIAELLKALAENGMLLKELSNGEVPDPDTDMLLSVGGDGTFLYSSKLVIDSGIPILGVNIGRVGFLSENRPEDVAEALISGEYSIENRAILKAVVTPTVQSGDMWDYALNEITVHRTGAAMLGVDVDLDGVKLPTYWADGLVVSTSSGSTAYSLSVGGPIVLPESMVLII
;
A
#
# COMPACT_ATOMS: atom_id res chain seq x y z
N MET A 1 20.81 -11.47 -2.79
CA MET A 1 19.66 -10.58 -2.61
C MET A 1 19.43 -10.37 -1.13
N LYS A 2 19.24 -9.13 -0.69
CA LYS A 2 18.90 -8.77 0.70
C LYS A 2 17.40 -8.48 0.77
N LEU A 3 16.69 -9.23 1.58
CA LEU A 3 15.26 -9.11 1.74
C LEU A 3 14.92 -8.62 3.15
N ALA A 4 14.13 -7.56 3.26
CA ALA A 4 13.42 -7.24 4.48
C ALA A 4 12.11 -8.02 4.49
N VAL A 5 11.65 -8.46 5.66
CA VAL A 5 10.42 -9.22 5.81
C VAL A 5 9.58 -8.59 6.90
N TYR A 6 8.38 -8.13 6.55
CA TYR A 6 7.40 -7.66 7.52
C TYR A 6 6.22 -8.62 7.56
N ILE A 7 5.95 -9.21 8.72
CA ILE A 7 4.85 -10.13 8.94
C ILE A 7 3.74 -9.42 9.72
N GLY A 8 2.54 -9.34 9.13
CA GLY A 8 1.39 -8.73 9.78
C GLY A 8 0.98 -9.49 11.05
N LYS A 9 0.48 -8.76 12.06
CA LYS A 9 0.11 -9.34 13.37
C LYS A 9 -0.89 -10.49 13.29
N GLU A 10 -1.87 -10.39 12.40
CA GLU A 10 -2.87 -11.44 12.18
C GLU A 10 -2.29 -12.69 11.49
N SER A 11 -1.09 -12.56 10.92
CA SER A 11 -0.38 -13.59 10.16
C SER A 11 0.68 -14.32 10.98
N GLN A 12 0.98 -13.84 12.20
CA GLN A 12 2.06 -14.36 13.04
C GLN A 12 1.71 -15.68 13.76
N GLU A 13 0.46 -16.13 13.73
CA GLU A 13 0.06 -17.37 14.39
C GLU A 13 0.42 -18.58 13.50
N ASN A 14 1.66 -19.09 13.66
CA ASN A 14 2.14 -20.44 13.28
C ASN A 14 1.72 -20.96 11.89
N ASP A 15 1.76 -20.14 10.86
CA ASP A 15 1.56 -20.63 9.48
C ASP A 15 2.87 -21.24 8.97
N ASN A 16 2.90 -22.57 8.84
CA ASN A 16 4.07 -23.30 8.36
C ASN A 16 4.55 -22.84 6.99
N ARG A 17 3.65 -22.31 6.14
CA ARG A 17 3.99 -21.81 4.80
C ARG A 17 4.95 -20.63 4.86
N ILE A 18 4.85 -19.76 5.88
CA ILE A 18 5.78 -18.65 6.07
C ILE A 18 7.16 -19.19 6.42
N ALA A 19 7.23 -20.13 7.36
CA ALA A 19 8.50 -20.73 7.77
C ALA A 19 9.17 -21.47 6.60
N GLU A 20 8.39 -22.20 5.79
CA GLU A 20 8.87 -22.88 4.58
C GLU A 20 9.37 -21.89 3.53
N LEU A 21 8.65 -20.79 3.27
CA LEU A 21 9.08 -19.71 2.38
C LEU A 21 10.43 -19.13 2.83
N LEU A 22 10.52 -18.66 4.08
CA LEU A 22 11.73 -18.02 4.59
C LEU A 22 12.93 -18.99 4.58
N LYS A 23 12.69 -20.26 4.92
CA LYS A 23 13.70 -21.31 4.85
C LYS A 23 14.19 -21.52 3.42
N ALA A 24 13.29 -21.66 2.44
CA ALA A 24 13.65 -21.85 1.05
C ALA A 24 14.47 -20.69 0.51
N LEU A 25 14.11 -19.43 0.83
CA LEU A 25 14.85 -18.25 0.42
C LEU A 25 16.26 -18.22 1.05
N ALA A 26 16.38 -18.52 2.34
CA ALA A 26 17.66 -18.56 3.05
C ALA A 26 18.59 -19.66 2.52
N GLU A 27 18.08 -20.86 2.25
CA GLU A 27 18.84 -21.98 1.68
C GLU A 27 19.36 -21.68 0.27
N ASN A 28 18.71 -20.75 -0.46
CA ASN A 28 19.14 -20.26 -1.77
C ASN A 28 20.00 -18.98 -1.68
N GLY A 29 20.56 -18.68 -0.50
CA GLY A 29 21.56 -17.63 -0.33
C GLY A 29 21.00 -16.21 -0.22
N MET A 30 19.71 -16.04 0.03
CA MET A 30 19.12 -14.73 0.29
C MET A 30 19.34 -14.34 1.76
N LEU A 31 19.71 -13.08 1.98
CA LEU A 31 19.88 -12.53 3.33
C LEU A 31 18.53 -11.98 3.78
N LEU A 32 17.98 -12.53 4.86
CA LEU A 32 16.68 -12.16 5.38
C LEU A 32 16.83 -11.34 6.65
N LYS A 33 16.11 -10.22 6.75
CA LYS A 33 15.96 -9.41 7.95
C LYS A 33 14.49 -9.21 8.26
N GLU A 34 14.00 -9.82 9.33
CA GLU A 34 12.63 -9.57 9.80
C GLU A 34 12.55 -8.19 10.47
N LEU A 35 11.53 -7.43 10.11
CA LEU A 35 11.30 -6.09 10.64
C LEU A 35 10.28 -6.12 11.77
N SER A 36 10.61 -5.42 12.84
CA SER A 36 9.67 -5.10 13.91
C SER A 36 8.69 -4.00 13.48
N ASN A 37 7.60 -3.82 14.24
CA ASN A 37 6.62 -2.78 13.97
C ASN A 37 7.26 -1.38 14.02
N GLY A 38 7.15 -0.62 12.93
CA GLY A 38 7.75 0.71 12.78
C GLY A 38 9.23 0.72 12.37
N GLU A 39 9.87 -0.44 12.25
CA GLU A 39 11.23 -0.53 11.75
C GLU A 39 11.25 -0.37 10.23
N VAL A 40 12.14 0.49 9.70
CA VAL A 40 12.34 0.66 8.27
C VAL A 40 13.44 -0.28 7.76
N PRO A 41 13.37 -0.74 6.51
CA PRO A 41 14.42 -1.54 5.90
C PRO A 41 15.74 -0.78 5.83
N ASP A 42 16.85 -1.53 5.83
CA ASP A 42 18.16 -0.96 5.58
C ASP A 42 18.22 -0.37 4.15
N PRO A 43 19.01 0.71 3.92
CA PRO A 43 19.08 1.36 2.60
C PRO A 43 19.59 0.46 1.46
N ASP A 44 20.26 -0.63 1.78
CA ASP A 44 20.78 -1.59 0.82
C ASP A 44 19.90 -2.86 0.68
N THR A 45 18.63 -2.76 1.12
CA THR A 45 17.62 -3.80 0.92
C THR A 45 17.17 -3.82 -0.54
N ASP A 46 17.18 -4.99 -1.16
CA ASP A 46 16.75 -5.16 -2.54
C ASP A 46 15.23 -5.21 -2.69
N MET A 47 14.51 -5.76 -1.69
CA MET A 47 13.04 -5.89 -1.70
C MET A 47 12.49 -6.08 -0.30
N LEU A 48 11.27 -5.58 -0.06
CA LEU A 48 10.48 -5.82 1.14
C LEU A 48 9.38 -6.86 0.87
N LEU A 49 9.43 -7.99 1.57
CA LEU A 49 8.34 -8.98 1.58
C LEU A 49 7.30 -8.55 2.63
N SER A 50 6.09 -8.28 2.19
CA SER A 50 4.95 -7.95 3.03
C SER A 50 4.07 -9.18 3.19
N VAL A 51 4.21 -9.90 4.31
CA VAL A 51 3.51 -11.17 4.55
C VAL A 51 2.21 -10.92 5.29
N GLY A 52 1.09 -11.08 4.60
CA GLY A 52 -0.26 -10.83 5.12
C GLY A 52 -1.23 -10.41 4.03
N GLY A 53 -2.35 -9.79 4.40
CA GLY A 53 -3.32 -9.24 3.46
C GLY A 53 -3.02 -7.80 3.05
N ASP A 54 -3.97 -7.17 2.31
CA ASP A 54 -3.84 -5.80 1.80
C ASP A 54 -3.55 -4.77 2.91
N GLY A 55 -4.11 -4.92 4.10
CA GLY A 55 -3.81 -4.03 5.23
C GLY A 55 -2.34 -4.10 5.66
N THR A 56 -1.73 -5.29 5.62
CA THR A 56 -0.29 -5.47 5.87
C THR A 56 0.54 -4.82 4.77
N PHE A 57 0.12 -4.96 3.51
CA PHE A 57 0.78 -4.32 2.38
C PHE A 57 0.75 -2.79 2.47
N LEU A 58 -0.41 -2.22 2.79
CA LEU A 58 -0.57 -0.77 3.02
C LEU A 58 0.32 -0.27 4.16
N TYR A 59 0.46 -1.06 5.24
CA TYR A 59 1.39 -0.72 6.30
C TYR A 59 2.85 -0.80 5.82
N SER A 60 3.22 -1.85 5.10
CA SER A 60 4.56 -2.04 4.55
C SER A 60 4.95 -0.91 3.60
N SER A 61 4.00 -0.36 2.83
CA SER A 61 4.26 0.77 1.95
C SER A 61 4.75 2.02 2.69
N LYS A 62 4.31 2.23 3.95
CA LYS A 62 4.80 3.32 4.79
C LYS A 62 6.28 3.19 5.14
N LEU A 63 6.79 1.98 5.22
CA LEU A 63 8.16 1.71 5.62
C LEU A 63 9.17 2.01 4.52
N VAL A 64 8.73 2.09 3.25
CA VAL A 64 9.60 2.22 2.07
C VAL A 64 9.29 3.39 1.16
N ILE A 65 8.34 4.27 1.51
CA ILE A 65 7.73 5.26 0.61
C ILE A 65 8.73 6.11 -0.20
N ASP A 66 9.82 6.53 0.42
CA ASP A 66 10.82 7.39 -0.20
C ASP A 66 12.13 6.64 -0.55
N SER A 67 12.18 5.32 -0.31
CA SER A 67 13.40 4.54 -0.49
C SER A 67 13.59 3.99 -1.92
N GLY A 68 12.49 3.84 -2.66
CA GLY A 68 12.48 3.14 -3.95
C GLY A 68 12.61 1.61 -3.81
N ILE A 69 12.59 1.06 -2.59
CA ILE A 69 12.61 -0.38 -2.36
C ILE A 69 11.28 -0.98 -2.82
N PRO A 70 11.28 -1.95 -3.77
CA PRO A 70 10.06 -2.61 -4.20
C PRO A 70 9.44 -3.45 -3.08
N ILE A 71 8.10 -3.57 -3.10
CA ILE A 71 7.35 -4.39 -2.15
C ILE A 71 6.75 -5.57 -2.89
N LEU A 72 6.90 -6.77 -2.32
CA LEU A 72 6.23 -7.97 -2.78
C LEU A 72 5.22 -8.43 -1.72
N GLY A 73 3.93 -8.41 -2.07
CA GLY A 73 2.86 -8.90 -1.20
C GLY A 73 2.79 -10.42 -1.23
N VAL A 74 2.84 -11.04 -0.05
CA VAL A 74 2.73 -12.50 0.15
C VAL A 74 1.46 -12.77 0.93
N ASN A 75 0.46 -13.34 0.28
CA ASN A 75 -0.84 -13.63 0.87
C ASN A 75 -0.86 -15.00 1.53
N ILE A 76 -1.30 -15.05 2.78
CA ILE A 76 -1.48 -16.30 3.54
C ILE A 76 -2.94 -16.57 3.93
N GLY A 77 -3.84 -15.70 3.53
CA GLY A 77 -5.27 -15.78 3.83
C GLY A 77 -6.15 -15.68 2.59
N ARG A 78 -7.13 -14.76 2.64
CA ARG A 78 -7.96 -14.44 1.47
C ARG A 78 -7.17 -13.55 0.52
N VAL A 79 -7.18 -13.89 -0.77
CA VAL A 79 -6.52 -13.11 -1.82
C VAL A 79 -7.11 -11.69 -1.85
N GLY A 80 -6.23 -10.71 -1.77
CA GLY A 80 -6.54 -9.29 -1.88
C GLY A 80 -6.22 -8.75 -3.28
N PHE A 81 -6.23 -7.43 -3.40
CA PHE A 81 -5.86 -6.70 -4.62
C PHE A 81 -4.39 -6.23 -4.65
N LEU A 82 -3.75 -6.17 -3.47
CA LEU A 82 -2.36 -5.74 -3.31
C LEU A 82 -1.45 -6.90 -2.92
N SER A 83 -1.98 -7.85 -2.14
CA SER A 83 -1.27 -9.04 -1.68
C SER A 83 -1.94 -10.27 -2.30
N GLU A 84 -1.51 -10.64 -3.50
CA GLU A 84 -2.12 -11.71 -4.30
C GLU A 84 -1.26 -12.96 -4.45
N ASN A 85 0.06 -12.85 -4.20
CA ASN A 85 0.99 -13.95 -4.42
C ASN A 85 0.98 -14.94 -3.26
N ARG A 86 1.02 -16.22 -3.56
CA ARG A 86 1.13 -17.28 -2.56
C ARG A 86 2.59 -17.50 -2.13
N PRO A 87 2.86 -17.96 -0.90
CA PRO A 87 4.22 -18.21 -0.43
C PRO A 87 5.02 -19.14 -1.36
N GLU A 88 4.37 -20.18 -1.88
CA GLU A 88 4.98 -21.18 -2.76
C GLU A 88 5.46 -20.54 -4.07
N ASP A 89 4.62 -19.74 -4.71
CA ASP A 89 4.90 -19.06 -5.99
C ASP A 89 6.00 -18.00 -5.81
N VAL A 90 6.00 -17.31 -4.66
CA VAL A 90 7.00 -16.28 -4.31
C VAL A 90 8.39 -16.89 -4.16
N ALA A 91 8.52 -18.05 -3.51
CA ALA A 91 9.82 -18.72 -3.36
C ALA A 91 10.41 -19.05 -4.72
N GLU A 92 9.63 -19.65 -5.60
CA GLU A 92 10.06 -20.04 -6.95
C GLU A 92 10.48 -18.82 -7.79
N ALA A 93 9.63 -17.78 -7.83
CA ALA A 93 9.86 -16.57 -8.61
C ALA A 93 11.12 -15.81 -8.17
N LEU A 94 11.35 -15.68 -6.86
CA LEU A 94 12.53 -15.00 -6.34
C LEU A 94 13.82 -15.79 -6.58
N ILE A 95 13.78 -17.12 -6.48
CA ILE A 95 14.94 -18.00 -6.71
C ILE A 95 15.30 -18.02 -8.20
N SER A 96 14.31 -18.11 -9.09
CA SER A 96 14.53 -18.10 -10.55
C SER A 96 14.81 -16.71 -11.11
N GLY A 97 14.43 -15.64 -10.39
CA GLY A 97 14.46 -14.26 -10.89
C GLY A 97 13.33 -13.94 -11.90
N GLU A 98 12.32 -14.79 -11.99
CA GLU A 98 11.19 -14.62 -12.91
C GLU A 98 10.05 -13.81 -12.26
N TYR A 99 10.24 -12.52 -12.15
CA TYR A 99 9.22 -11.55 -11.69
C TYR A 99 9.35 -10.22 -12.42
N SER A 100 8.31 -9.40 -12.37
CA SER A 100 8.31 -8.05 -12.89
C SER A 100 7.98 -7.05 -11.78
N ILE A 101 8.49 -5.81 -11.90
CA ILE A 101 8.20 -4.72 -10.98
C ILE A 101 7.25 -3.76 -11.67
N GLU A 102 6.13 -3.49 -11.01
CA GLU A 102 5.15 -2.49 -11.44
C GLU A 102 5.29 -1.20 -10.63
N ASN A 103 5.16 -0.07 -11.31
CA ASN A 103 5.08 1.23 -10.65
C ASN A 103 3.63 1.56 -10.33
N ARG A 104 3.37 2.01 -9.12
CA ARG A 104 2.05 2.43 -8.64
C ARG A 104 2.05 3.92 -8.32
N ALA A 105 0.96 4.62 -8.66
CA ALA A 105 0.77 6.00 -8.26
C ALA A 105 0.58 6.10 -6.74
N ILE A 106 1.16 7.14 -6.15
CA ILE A 106 1.01 7.47 -4.72
C ILE A 106 0.52 8.92 -4.62
N LEU A 107 -0.50 9.15 -3.79
CA LEU A 107 -0.93 10.50 -3.43
C LEU A 107 -0.07 11.04 -2.30
N LYS A 108 0.30 12.32 -2.41
CA LYS A 108 0.86 13.08 -1.29
C LYS A 108 -0.11 14.19 -0.90
N ALA A 109 -0.46 14.27 0.40
CA ALA A 109 -1.26 15.34 0.95
C ALA A 109 -0.41 16.38 1.66
N VAL A 110 -0.75 17.65 1.48
CA VAL A 110 -0.23 18.75 2.30
C VAL A 110 -1.42 19.52 2.84
N VAL A 111 -1.55 19.55 4.17
CA VAL A 111 -2.66 20.26 4.85
C VAL A 111 -2.21 21.64 5.30
N THR A 112 -2.97 22.67 4.92
CA THR A 112 -2.71 24.07 5.30
C THR A 112 -4.00 24.71 5.86
N PRO A 113 -4.00 25.37 7.04
CA PRO A 113 -2.89 25.44 7.99
C PRO A 113 -2.55 24.08 8.57
N THR A 114 -1.30 23.87 8.96
CA THR A 114 -0.85 22.61 9.54
C THR A 114 -1.69 22.27 10.77
N VAL A 115 -2.49 21.23 10.68
CA VAL A 115 -3.20 20.68 11.83
C VAL A 115 -2.21 19.77 12.56
N GLN A 116 -1.99 20.02 13.85
CA GLN A 116 -1.23 19.10 14.70
C GLN A 116 -2.07 17.83 14.95
N SER A 117 -2.18 16.98 13.96
CA SER A 117 -2.71 15.63 14.12
C SER A 117 -1.51 14.69 14.19
N GLY A 118 -1.21 14.19 15.37
CA GLY A 118 0.05 13.54 15.72
C GLY A 118 0.46 12.30 14.91
N ASP A 119 -0.39 11.73 14.05
CA ASP A 119 -0.12 10.49 13.32
C ASP A 119 -0.65 10.49 11.87
N MET A 120 -0.89 11.66 11.27
CA MET A 120 -1.35 11.70 9.89
C MET A 120 -0.16 11.46 8.96
N TRP A 121 -0.23 10.36 8.23
CA TRP A 121 0.74 10.07 7.19
C TRP A 121 0.39 10.85 5.91
N ASP A 122 1.38 11.53 5.34
CA ASP A 122 1.17 12.46 4.22
C ASP A 122 0.96 11.76 2.87
N TYR A 123 1.08 10.44 2.82
CA TYR A 123 1.01 9.67 1.57
C TYR A 123 -0.12 8.64 1.61
N ALA A 124 -0.67 8.30 0.46
CA ALA A 124 -1.64 7.23 0.31
C ALA A 124 -1.42 6.45 -0.98
N LEU A 125 -1.39 5.11 -0.87
CA LEU A 125 -1.40 4.21 -2.01
C LEU A 125 -2.82 4.08 -2.58
N ASN A 126 -3.85 4.10 -1.72
CA ASN A 126 -5.25 3.98 -2.13
C ASN A 126 -5.89 5.36 -2.34
N GLU A 127 -6.29 6.03 -1.24
CA GLU A 127 -7.03 7.29 -1.31
C GLU A 127 -6.73 8.20 -0.12
N ILE A 128 -7.04 9.49 -0.31
CA ILE A 128 -7.16 10.51 0.72
C ILE A 128 -8.60 10.96 0.77
N THR A 129 -9.15 11.10 1.98
CA THR A 129 -10.54 11.43 2.18
C THR A 129 -10.70 12.69 3.04
N VAL A 130 -11.70 13.51 2.71
CA VAL A 130 -12.15 14.64 3.50
C VAL A 130 -13.60 14.37 3.88
N HIS A 131 -13.93 14.37 5.17
CA HIS A 131 -15.27 14.12 5.67
C HIS A 131 -15.75 15.26 6.57
N ARG A 132 -17.05 15.53 6.53
CA ARG A 132 -17.69 16.41 7.52
C ARG A 132 -17.63 15.80 8.92
N THR A 133 -17.55 16.66 9.93
CA THR A 133 -17.54 16.24 11.34
C THR A 133 -18.86 16.45 12.05
N GLY A 134 -19.87 17.00 11.39
CA GLY A 134 -21.18 17.33 11.98
C GLY A 134 -22.34 17.06 11.02
N ALA A 135 -23.52 17.58 11.35
CA ALA A 135 -24.72 17.39 10.53
C ALA A 135 -24.78 18.30 9.28
N ALA A 136 -24.02 19.40 9.28
CA ALA A 136 -23.99 20.31 8.14
C ALA A 136 -23.29 19.69 6.93
N MET A 137 -23.85 19.95 5.75
CA MET A 137 -23.23 19.54 4.48
C MET A 137 -21.88 20.24 4.31
N LEU A 138 -20.90 19.53 3.79
CA LEU A 138 -19.58 20.05 3.46
C LEU A 138 -19.59 20.64 2.05
N GLY A 139 -19.11 21.88 1.89
CA GLY A 139 -18.80 22.47 0.59
C GLY A 139 -17.29 22.37 0.36
N VAL A 140 -16.88 21.69 -0.72
CA VAL A 140 -15.49 21.54 -1.09
C VAL A 140 -15.25 22.20 -2.44
N ASP A 141 -14.40 23.23 -2.47
CA ASP A 141 -13.92 23.85 -3.68
C ASP A 141 -12.67 23.08 -4.15
N VAL A 142 -12.68 22.64 -5.40
CA VAL A 142 -11.57 21.91 -6.00
C VAL A 142 -10.95 22.74 -7.11
N ASP A 143 -9.63 22.89 -7.04
CA ASP A 143 -8.81 23.46 -8.12
C ASP A 143 -7.90 22.34 -8.66
N LEU A 144 -8.01 22.05 -9.95
CA LEU A 144 -7.20 21.04 -10.62
C LEU A 144 -6.26 21.75 -11.60
N ASP A 145 -5.00 21.85 -11.24
CA ASP A 145 -3.95 22.50 -12.04
C ASP A 145 -4.33 23.93 -12.50
N GLY A 146 -4.96 24.72 -11.62
CA GLY A 146 -5.43 26.07 -11.91
C GLY A 146 -6.81 26.15 -12.53
N VAL A 147 -7.47 25.01 -12.79
CA VAL A 147 -8.85 24.95 -13.26
C VAL A 147 -9.80 24.71 -12.11
N LYS A 148 -10.64 25.70 -11.80
CA LYS A 148 -11.65 25.58 -10.75
C LYS A 148 -12.81 24.70 -11.22
N LEU A 149 -13.09 23.66 -10.45
CA LEU A 149 -14.27 22.83 -10.62
C LEU A 149 -15.45 23.44 -9.84
N PRO A 150 -16.71 23.05 -10.14
CA PRO A 150 -17.85 23.43 -9.31
C PRO A 150 -17.67 22.95 -7.87
N THR A 151 -18.17 23.73 -6.90
CA THR A 151 -18.17 23.32 -5.49
C THR A 151 -18.93 22.02 -5.31
N TYR A 152 -18.30 21.03 -4.69
CA TYR A 152 -18.93 19.76 -4.32
C TYR A 152 -19.63 19.92 -2.96
N TRP A 153 -20.95 19.76 -2.95
CA TRP A 153 -21.75 19.75 -1.72
C TRP A 153 -22.07 18.30 -1.36
N ALA A 154 -21.38 17.77 -0.34
CA ALA A 154 -21.44 16.35 -0.01
C ALA A 154 -21.13 16.08 1.47
N ASP A 155 -21.21 14.83 1.87
CA ASP A 155 -20.76 14.36 3.19
C ASP A 155 -19.22 14.24 3.26
N GLY A 156 -18.57 14.17 2.13
CA GLY A 156 -17.12 14.11 1.97
C GLY A 156 -16.66 14.09 0.53
N LEU A 157 -15.36 14.08 0.35
CA LEU A 157 -14.70 13.94 -0.94
C LEU A 157 -13.63 12.87 -0.82
N VAL A 158 -13.52 12.01 -1.83
CA VAL A 158 -12.49 10.98 -1.94
C VAL A 158 -11.61 11.32 -3.13
N VAL A 159 -10.29 11.40 -2.92
CA VAL A 159 -9.30 11.47 -3.99
C VAL A 159 -8.53 10.17 -3.99
N SER A 160 -8.70 9.36 -5.02
CA SER A 160 -8.15 8.01 -5.11
C SER A 160 -7.13 7.87 -6.22
N THR A 161 -6.14 7.01 -6.02
CA THR A 161 -5.26 6.52 -7.08
C THR A 161 -5.98 5.46 -7.92
N SER A 162 -5.38 5.04 -9.02
CA SER A 162 -5.84 3.86 -9.76
C SER A 162 -5.79 2.57 -8.92
N SER A 163 -4.79 2.39 -8.05
CA SER A 163 -4.75 1.26 -7.11
C SER A 163 -5.90 1.31 -6.11
N GLY A 164 -6.27 2.50 -5.62
CA GLY A 164 -7.38 2.70 -4.69
C GLY A 164 -8.77 2.61 -5.34
N SER A 165 -8.88 2.50 -6.67
CA SER A 165 -10.16 2.41 -7.37
C SER A 165 -11.03 1.23 -6.91
N THR A 166 -10.41 0.14 -6.42
CA THR A 166 -11.09 -1.04 -5.87
C THR A 166 -11.27 -1.01 -4.35
N ALA A 167 -10.81 0.07 -3.69
CA ALA A 167 -10.93 0.26 -2.23
C ALA A 167 -12.16 1.12 -1.89
N TYR A 168 -12.03 2.16 -1.08
CA TYR A 168 -13.15 2.99 -0.64
C TYR A 168 -13.84 3.73 -1.80
N SER A 169 -13.07 4.12 -2.82
CA SER A 169 -13.63 4.72 -4.05
C SER A 169 -14.74 3.85 -4.66
N LEU A 170 -14.51 2.53 -4.77
CA LEU A 170 -15.52 1.60 -5.28
C LEU A 170 -16.77 1.57 -4.39
N SER A 171 -16.62 1.62 -3.08
CA SER A 171 -17.72 1.56 -2.11
C SER A 171 -18.65 2.78 -2.20
N VAL A 172 -18.16 3.92 -2.70
CA VAL A 172 -18.95 5.14 -2.91
C VAL A 172 -19.37 5.34 -4.37
N GLY A 173 -19.17 4.35 -5.23
CA GLY A 173 -19.64 4.36 -6.61
C GLY A 173 -18.62 4.83 -7.65
N GLY A 174 -17.35 4.93 -7.28
CA GLY A 174 -16.25 5.24 -8.20
C GLY A 174 -16.02 4.13 -9.24
N PRO A 175 -15.40 4.44 -10.37
CA PRO A 175 -15.09 3.47 -11.42
C PRO A 175 -13.93 2.56 -11.00
N ILE A 176 -13.92 1.32 -11.51
CA ILE A 176 -12.75 0.45 -11.46
C ILE A 176 -11.79 0.87 -12.58
N VAL A 177 -10.55 1.10 -12.21
CA VAL A 177 -9.49 1.53 -13.12
C VAL A 177 -8.31 0.57 -13.01
N LEU A 178 -7.65 0.30 -14.14
CA LEU A 178 -6.46 -0.55 -14.14
C LEU A 178 -5.35 0.10 -13.31
N PRO A 179 -4.67 -0.65 -12.45
CA PRO A 179 -3.66 -0.12 -11.54
C PRO A 179 -2.51 0.64 -12.22
N GLU A 180 -2.13 0.24 -13.43
CA GLU A 180 -1.07 0.87 -14.22
C GLU A 180 -1.51 2.22 -14.82
N SER A 181 -2.80 2.56 -14.76
CA SER A 181 -3.30 3.84 -15.23
C SER A 181 -2.82 4.96 -14.30
N MET A 182 -2.18 5.97 -14.87
CA MET A 182 -1.69 7.14 -14.13
C MET A 182 -2.80 8.19 -14.01
N VAL A 183 -3.92 7.83 -13.40
CA VAL A 183 -5.09 8.69 -13.21
C VAL A 183 -5.43 8.84 -11.72
N LEU A 184 -6.08 9.96 -11.40
CA LEU A 184 -6.73 10.19 -10.12
C LEU A 184 -8.24 10.18 -10.31
N ILE A 185 -8.95 9.66 -9.32
CA ILE A 185 -10.41 9.61 -9.27
C ILE A 185 -10.85 10.56 -8.16
N ILE A 186 -11.75 11.47 -8.50
CA ILE A 186 -12.34 12.41 -7.54
C ILE A 186 -13.84 12.16 -7.46
#